data_c0ee279ead64e2bf687fe9e47c43562d
#
_entry.id   c0ee279ead64e2bf687fe9e47c43562d
#
_cell.length_a   1.000
_cell.length_b   1.000
_cell.length_c   1.000
_cell.angle_alpha   90.00
_cell.angle_beta   90.00
_cell.angle_gamma   90.00
#
_symmetry.space_group_name_H-M   'P 1'
#
loop_
_entity.id
_entity.type
_entity.pdbx_description
1 polymer ?
#
loop_
_entity_poly.entity_id
_entity_poly.type
_entity_poly.pdbx_seq_one_letter_code
_entity_poly.pdbx_strand_id
1 'polypeptide(L)'
;KSFNILDSLEEQEYDAITRIAADICNTPMALVSLIDEDRQWFKSHHGIDATETPRDLAFCAHAINTPDSLLLVHDANKDERFFDNPLVTGGPKVQFYAGAPLNTKEGESIGTLCVIDTKPRAKFSEKQQASLKDLANQVMAQFELRRQNIHQRLINEELRIKNNQLKHLSYRLAHDMKTPLLGISSIVGFIKEDYSEFFKETEIPNYLGIIDNRVEYMESLINGIINYNAITNADINLEDFEISKEIQTILGQQCDS
;
A
#
# COMPACT_ATOMS: atom_id res chain seq x y z
N LYS A 1 17.06 0.65 -2.15
CA LYS A 1 16.26 -0.54 -2.53
C LYS A 1 14.90 -0.63 -1.78
N SER A 2 14.81 -0.17 -0.51
CA SER A 2 13.59 -0.31 0.32
C SER A 2 12.36 0.48 -0.17
N PHE A 3 12.54 1.58 -0.90
CA PHE A 3 11.44 2.45 -1.37
C PHE A 3 10.90 2.06 -2.76
N ASN A 4 11.56 1.15 -3.47
CA ASN A 4 11.20 0.74 -4.83
C ASN A 4 10.96 1.94 -5.77
N ILE A 5 11.88 2.93 -5.74
CA ILE A 5 11.74 4.19 -6.44
C ILE A 5 12.74 4.35 -7.60
N LEU A 6 13.91 3.72 -7.52
CA LEU A 6 14.89 3.73 -8.61
C LEU A 6 14.24 3.18 -9.88
N ASP A 7 14.53 3.83 -11.01
CA ASP A 7 13.99 3.50 -12.33
C ASP A 7 12.45 3.53 -12.44
N SER A 8 11.78 4.19 -11.48
CA SER A 8 10.33 4.41 -11.56
C SER A 8 10.00 5.56 -12.52
N LEU A 9 8.77 5.54 -13.05
CA LEU A 9 8.27 6.61 -13.93
C LEU A 9 8.27 7.97 -13.21
N GLU A 10 8.27 9.02 -13.99
CA GLU A 10 8.05 10.39 -13.52
C GLU A 10 6.70 10.50 -12.81
N GLU A 11 6.66 11.29 -11.74
CA GLU A 11 5.47 11.53 -10.94
C GLU A 11 5.35 13.02 -10.62
N GLN A 12 4.20 13.59 -10.90
CA GLN A 12 3.94 15.04 -10.81
C GLN A 12 4.20 15.64 -9.42
N GLU A 13 4.06 14.82 -8.37
CA GLU A 13 4.30 15.24 -6.99
C GLU A 13 5.76 15.64 -6.76
N TYR A 14 6.71 14.90 -7.33
CA TYR A 14 8.14 15.23 -7.23
C TYR A 14 8.52 16.37 -8.15
N ASP A 15 7.92 16.45 -9.36
CA ASP A 15 8.15 17.53 -10.31
C ASP A 15 7.65 18.88 -9.78
N ALA A 16 6.55 18.86 -9.03
CA ALA A 16 6.08 20.06 -8.32
C ALA A 16 7.09 20.53 -7.27
N ILE A 17 7.69 19.60 -6.51
CA ILE A 17 8.68 19.93 -5.47
C ILE A 17 9.96 20.52 -6.10
N THR A 18 10.49 19.92 -7.18
CA THR A 18 11.68 20.46 -7.87
C THR A 18 11.43 21.84 -8.44
N ARG A 19 10.27 22.07 -9.06
CA ARG A 19 9.89 23.39 -9.57
C ARG A 19 9.81 24.42 -8.45
N ILE A 20 9.13 24.10 -7.34
CA ILE A 20 8.99 24.99 -6.18
C ILE A 20 10.37 25.27 -5.55
N ALA A 21 11.25 24.27 -5.47
CA ALA A 21 12.60 24.47 -4.96
C ALA A 21 13.40 25.43 -5.83
N ALA A 22 13.33 25.28 -7.16
CA ALA A 22 13.96 26.19 -8.11
C ALA A 22 13.44 27.63 -7.95
N ASP A 23 12.12 27.80 -7.87
CA ASP A 23 11.46 29.11 -7.70
C ASP A 23 11.84 29.79 -6.38
N ILE A 24 11.73 29.10 -5.25
CA ILE A 24 12.07 29.67 -3.93
C ILE A 24 13.54 30.04 -3.84
N CYS A 25 14.42 29.20 -4.39
CA CYS A 25 15.86 29.43 -4.38
C CYS A 25 16.30 30.37 -5.52
N ASN A 26 15.40 30.71 -6.45
CA ASN A 26 15.66 31.51 -7.65
C ASN A 26 16.84 30.93 -8.43
N THR A 27 16.82 29.61 -8.69
CA THR A 27 17.83 28.86 -9.42
C THR A 27 17.25 28.30 -10.71
N PRO A 28 18.03 28.18 -11.80
CA PRO A 28 17.53 27.62 -13.06
C PRO A 28 17.30 26.13 -13.02
N MET A 29 17.92 25.40 -12.07
CA MET A 29 17.87 23.94 -12.01
C MET A 29 17.59 23.45 -10.58
N ALA A 30 16.80 22.40 -10.47
CA ALA A 30 16.58 21.66 -9.21
C ALA A 30 16.36 20.18 -9.50
N LEU A 31 16.82 19.32 -8.59
CA LEU A 31 16.77 17.86 -8.75
C LEU A 31 16.34 17.19 -7.44
N VAL A 32 15.50 16.18 -7.55
CA VAL A 32 15.39 15.10 -6.55
C VAL A 32 16.23 13.94 -7.07
N SER A 33 17.37 13.68 -6.43
CA SER A 33 18.31 12.67 -6.88
C SER A 33 18.52 11.59 -5.81
N LEU A 34 18.74 10.37 -6.26
CA LEU A 34 19.09 9.23 -5.44
C LEU A 34 20.46 8.71 -5.84
N ILE A 35 21.24 8.28 -4.85
CA ILE A 35 22.57 7.72 -5.08
C ILE A 35 22.48 6.21 -5.08
N ASP A 36 22.81 5.62 -6.23
CA ASP A 36 22.95 4.17 -6.42
C ASP A 36 24.45 3.79 -6.38
N GLU A 37 24.76 2.52 -6.65
CA GLU A 37 26.14 1.99 -6.60
C GLU A 37 27.08 2.74 -7.53
N ASP A 38 26.67 2.95 -8.81
CA ASP A 38 27.50 3.52 -9.85
C ASP A 38 27.03 4.87 -10.36
N ARG A 39 25.81 5.27 -10.02
CA ARG A 39 25.16 6.47 -10.58
C ARG A 39 24.41 7.28 -9.54
N GLN A 40 24.18 8.51 -9.88
CA GLN A 40 23.19 9.40 -9.32
C GLN A 40 22.00 9.41 -10.28
N TRP A 41 20.88 8.84 -9.87
CA TRP A 41 19.65 8.79 -10.66
C TRP A 41 18.68 9.90 -10.23
N PHE A 42 18.01 10.55 -11.19
CA PHE A 42 17.09 11.65 -10.92
C PHE A 42 15.65 11.15 -10.91
N LYS A 43 15.00 11.19 -9.73
CA LYS A 43 13.57 10.93 -9.61
C LYS A 43 12.74 12.05 -10.22
N SER A 44 13.22 13.28 -10.10
CA SER A 44 12.64 14.47 -10.72
C SER A 44 13.73 15.48 -11.03
N HIS A 45 13.59 16.17 -12.13
CA HIS A 45 14.51 17.21 -12.56
C HIS A 45 13.76 18.40 -13.15
N HIS A 46 14.28 19.60 -12.91
CA HIS A 46 13.80 20.87 -13.45
C HIS A 46 14.98 21.63 -14.05
N GLY A 47 14.81 22.13 -15.27
CA GLY A 47 15.83 22.95 -15.96
C GLY A 47 17.05 22.20 -16.51
N ILE A 48 16.99 20.87 -16.56
CA ILE A 48 18.02 20.00 -17.15
C ILE A 48 17.35 18.79 -17.79
N ASP A 49 17.88 18.31 -18.93
CA ASP A 49 17.33 17.16 -19.66
C ASP A 49 17.96 15.81 -19.25
N ALA A 50 19.08 15.83 -18.50
CA ALA A 50 19.72 14.61 -18.01
C ALA A 50 18.83 13.91 -16.97
N THR A 51 18.82 12.57 -17.01
CA THR A 51 18.07 11.72 -16.06
C THR A 51 18.99 11.04 -15.04
N GLU A 52 20.31 11.06 -15.26
CA GLU A 52 21.32 10.50 -14.38
C GLU A 52 22.69 11.09 -14.63
N THR A 53 23.62 10.89 -13.70
CA THR A 53 25.05 11.20 -13.85
C THR A 53 25.88 10.11 -13.16
N PRO A 54 27.15 9.88 -13.59
CA PRO A 54 28.06 9.02 -12.86
C PRO A 54 28.21 9.46 -11.40
N ARG A 55 28.25 8.50 -10.48
CA ARG A 55 28.30 8.77 -9.04
C ARG A 55 29.55 9.55 -8.61
N ASP A 56 30.69 9.26 -9.21
CA ASP A 56 31.99 9.89 -8.93
C ASP A 56 32.02 11.37 -9.28
N LEU A 57 31.18 11.82 -10.20
CA LEU A 57 31.03 13.22 -10.58
C LEU A 57 29.97 13.96 -9.76
N ALA A 58 29.16 13.25 -9.00
CA ALA A 58 27.96 13.76 -8.37
C ALA A 58 28.25 14.60 -7.11
N PHE A 59 27.86 15.86 -7.08
CA PHE A 59 27.85 16.70 -5.87
C PHE A 59 27.03 16.07 -4.75
N CYS A 60 25.92 15.40 -5.11
CA CYS A 60 25.04 14.73 -4.18
C CYS A 60 25.72 13.57 -3.45
N ALA A 61 26.71 12.89 -4.08
CA ALA A 61 27.51 11.85 -3.42
C ALA A 61 28.35 12.39 -2.26
N HIS A 62 28.73 13.67 -2.32
CA HIS A 62 29.37 14.36 -1.19
C HIS A 62 28.36 14.80 -0.13
N ALA A 63 27.16 15.24 -0.56
CA ALA A 63 26.15 15.75 0.35
C ALA A 63 25.59 14.67 1.29
N ILE A 64 25.45 13.43 0.84
CA ILE A 64 24.95 12.31 1.67
C ILE A 64 25.88 11.94 2.81
N ASN A 65 27.15 12.34 2.78
CA ASN A 65 28.12 12.08 3.85
C ASN A 65 27.94 13.01 5.07
N THR A 66 27.09 14.05 4.94
CA THR A 66 26.79 15.01 6.02
C THR A 66 25.27 15.10 6.22
N PRO A 67 24.64 14.08 6.81
CA PRO A 67 23.16 13.96 6.86
C PRO A 67 22.47 15.11 7.60
N ASP A 68 23.14 15.74 8.56
CA ASP A 68 22.56 16.79 9.41
C ASP A 68 22.64 18.21 8.82
N SER A 69 23.38 18.39 7.73
CA SER A 69 23.65 19.70 7.15
C SER A 69 23.44 19.73 5.65
N LEU A 70 23.11 20.92 5.12
CA LEU A 70 23.15 21.14 3.68
C LEU A 70 24.61 21.16 3.20
N LEU A 71 24.83 20.53 2.05
CA LEU A 71 26.05 20.81 1.30
C LEU A 71 25.83 22.10 0.52
N LEU A 72 26.63 23.12 0.83
CA LEU A 72 26.56 24.43 0.18
C LEU A 72 27.90 24.75 -0.50
N VAL A 73 27.84 24.94 -1.82
CA VAL A 73 28.99 25.31 -2.66
C VAL A 73 28.65 26.62 -3.34
N HIS A 74 29.28 27.72 -2.87
CA HIS A 74 29.01 29.08 -3.36
C HIS A 74 29.63 29.36 -4.72
N ASP A 75 30.82 28.80 -5.00
CA ASP A 75 31.57 28.92 -6.23
C ASP A 75 32.37 27.63 -6.45
N ALA A 76 31.86 26.78 -7.32
CA ALA A 76 32.46 25.47 -7.56
C ALA A 76 33.85 25.55 -8.20
N ASN A 77 34.17 26.63 -8.91
CA ASN A 77 35.54 26.82 -9.46
C ASN A 77 36.60 27.07 -8.36
N LYS A 78 36.17 27.49 -7.18
CA LYS A 78 37.04 27.78 -6.04
C LYS A 78 36.96 26.69 -4.93
N ASP A 79 36.08 25.71 -5.08
CA ASP A 79 35.93 24.63 -4.14
C ASP A 79 36.92 23.51 -4.49
N GLU A 80 37.82 23.16 -3.55
CA GLU A 80 38.86 22.15 -3.77
C GLU A 80 38.31 20.75 -4.14
N ARG A 81 37.05 20.47 -3.82
CA ARG A 81 36.40 19.21 -4.14
C ARG A 81 35.85 19.13 -5.56
N PHE A 82 35.64 20.31 -6.22
CA PHE A 82 34.84 20.36 -7.43
C PHE A 82 35.46 21.18 -8.57
N PHE A 83 36.56 21.94 -8.35
CA PHE A 83 37.10 22.86 -9.33
C PHE A 83 37.53 22.21 -10.67
N ASP A 84 37.91 20.93 -10.65
CA ASP A 84 38.30 20.14 -11.81
C ASP A 84 37.20 19.15 -12.28
N ASN A 85 36.04 19.18 -11.64
CA ASN A 85 34.92 18.29 -11.96
C ASN A 85 34.38 18.59 -13.37
N PRO A 86 34.15 17.59 -14.24
CA PRO A 86 33.58 17.77 -15.57
C PRO A 86 32.22 18.48 -15.59
N LEU A 87 31.41 18.39 -14.54
CA LEU A 87 30.15 19.13 -14.44
C LEU A 87 30.36 20.64 -14.19
N VAL A 88 31.54 21.05 -13.73
CA VAL A 88 31.96 22.44 -13.50
C VAL A 88 32.67 23.00 -14.73
N THR A 89 33.66 22.26 -15.22
CA THR A 89 34.50 22.69 -16.33
C THR A 89 33.86 22.52 -17.73
N GLY A 90 32.92 21.53 -17.82
CA GLY A 90 32.15 21.21 -19.04
C GLY A 90 30.70 21.65 -18.97
N GLY A 91 29.79 20.83 -19.45
CA GLY A 91 28.34 21.01 -19.27
C GLY A 91 27.82 20.23 -18.09
N PRO A 92 26.85 20.74 -17.34
CA PRO A 92 26.05 21.97 -17.47
C PRO A 92 26.69 23.24 -16.88
N LYS A 93 27.98 23.24 -16.51
CA LYS A 93 28.71 24.35 -15.87
C LYS A 93 28.16 24.71 -14.49
N VAL A 94 28.07 23.75 -13.64
CA VAL A 94 27.65 23.95 -12.25
C VAL A 94 28.61 24.90 -11.53
N GLN A 95 28.12 26.07 -11.13
CA GLN A 95 28.92 27.07 -10.42
C GLN A 95 28.47 27.21 -8.96
N PHE A 96 27.18 27.06 -8.72
CA PHE A 96 26.57 27.05 -7.40
C PHE A 96 25.80 25.75 -7.20
N TYR A 97 25.89 25.20 -6.00
CA TYR A 97 25.12 24.02 -5.59
C TYR A 97 24.68 24.18 -4.13
N ALA A 98 23.42 23.84 -3.85
CA ALA A 98 22.89 23.65 -2.52
C ALA A 98 22.06 22.38 -2.47
N GLY A 99 22.46 21.42 -1.67
CA GLY A 99 21.78 20.12 -1.53
C GLY A 99 21.39 19.81 -0.10
N ALA A 100 20.11 19.48 0.10
CA ALA A 100 19.58 18.98 1.35
C ALA A 100 19.49 17.45 1.28
N PRO A 101 20.14 16.71 2.20
CA PRO A 101 20.10 15.27 2.20
C PRO A 101 18.70 14.72 2.42
N LEU A 102 18.38 13.63 1.75
CA LEU A 102 17.15 12.87 1.90
C LEU A 102 17.39 11.74 2.91
N ASN A 103 17.05 12.00 4.16
CA ASN A 103 17.35 11.12 5.27
C ASN A 103 16.19 10.17 5.58
N THR A 104 16.47 8.89 5.70
CA THR A 104 15.53 7.89 6.21
C THR A 104 15.31 8.07 7.72
N LYS A 105 14.30 7.40 8.26
CA LYS A 105 14.04 7.40 9.72
C LYS A 105 15.17 6.74 10.51
N GLU A 106 15.92 5.86 9.85
CA GLU A 106 17.08 5.18 10.39
C GLU A 106 18.35 6.05 10.38
N GLY A 107 18.27 7.26 9.80
CA GLY A 107 19.37 8.22 9.73
C GLY A 107 20.29 8.06 8.52
N GLU A 108 19.94 7.20 7.55
CA GLU A 108 20.69 7.01 6.32
C GLU A 108 20.31 8.06 5.28
N SER A 109 21.26 8.69 4.64
CA SER A 109 21.04 9.60 3.50
C SER A 109 21.07 8.81 2.19
N ILE A 110 19.97 8.80 1.47
CA ILE A 110 19.80 8.04 0.23
C ILE A 110 19.94 8.88 -1.05
N GLY A 111 20.01 10.19 -0.91
CA GLY A 111 20.05 11.14 -2.00
C GLY A 111 19.94 12.57 -1.53
N THR A 112 19.57 13.47 -2.41
CA THR A 112 19.37 14.89 -2.10
C THR A 112 18.21 15.51 -2.88
N LEU A 113 17.57 16.51 -2.27
CA LEU A 113 16.93 17.58 -3.01
C LEU A 113 17.95 18.69 -3.17
N CYS A 114 18.32 19.04 -4.40
CA CYS A 114 19.31 20.08 -4.65
C CYS A 114 18.84 21.11 -5.64
N VAL A 115 19.43 22.31 -5.53
CA VAL A 115 19.28 23.42 -6.47
C VAL A 115 20.65 23.80 -6.99
N ILE A 116 20.70 24.15 -8.27
CA ILE A 116 21.94 24.33 -9.03
C ILE A 116 21.84 25.64 -9.85
N ASP A 117 22.95 26.37 -9.95
CA ASP A 117 23.06 27.51 -10.83
C ASP A 117 24.35 27.46 -11.67
N THR A 118 24.30 28.03 -12.85
CA THR A 118 25.46 28.23 -13.73
C THR A 118 26.25 29.49 -13.40
N LYS A 119 25.88 30.21 -12.34
CA LYS A 119 26.55 31.38 -11.81
C LYS A 119 26.88 31.19 -10.33
N PRO A 120 28.07 31.63 -9.87
CA PRO A 120 28.39 31.58 -8.46
C PRO A 120 27.46 32.51 -7.66
N ARG A 121 27.18 32.14 -6.41
CA ARG A 121 26.31 32.89 -5.51
C ARG A 121 27.01 33.23 -4.22
N ALA A 122 27.21 34.49 -3.93
CA ALA A 122 27.88 34.94 -2.72
C ALA A 122 27.04 34.69 -1.47
N LYS A 123 25.71 34.57 -1.60
CA LYS A 123 24.78 34.40 -0.49
C LYS A 123 23.69 33.41 -0.85
N PHE A 124 23.39 32.53 0.08
CA PHE A 124 22.19 31.68 0.10
C PHE A 124 21.58 31.85 1.49
N SER A 125 20.42 32.49 1.54
CA SER A 125 19.83 32.96 2.81
C SER A 125 19.40 31.80 3.69
N GLU A 126 19.37 32.01 5.00
CA GLU A 126 18.85 31.03 5.96
C GLU A 126 17.41 30.61 5.64
N LYS A 127 16.57 31.53 5.12
CA LYS A 127 15.21 31.24 4.68
C LYS A 127 15.22 30.26 3.50
N GLN A 128 16.10 30.42 2.51
CA GLN A 128 16.23 29.47 1.39
C GLN A 128 16.75 28.12 1.86
N GLN A 129 17.72 28.11 2.77
CA GLN A 129 18.24 26.87 3.36
C GLN A 129 17.15 26.11 4.12
N ALA A 130 16.39 26.82 4.96
CA ALA A 130 15.27 26.22 5.69
C ALA A 130 14.20 25.67 4.72
N SER A 131 13.78 26.45 3.71
CA SER A 131 12.80 26.00 2.74
C SER A 131 13.27 24.79 1.94
N LEU A 132 14.55 24.73 1.55
CA LEU A 132 15.10 23.57 0.85
C LEU A 132 15.10 22.32 1.73
N LYS A 133 15.41 22.48 3.01
CA LYS A 133 15.36 21.39 4.01
C LYS A 133 13.93 20.91 4.23
N ASP A 134 12.96 21.82 4.34
CA ASP A 134 11.56 21.46 4.51
C ASP A 134 11.02 20.71 3.29
N LEU A 135 11.37 21.14 2.09
CA LEU A 135 11.01 20.44 0.85
C LEU A 135 11.68 19.06 0.74
N ALA A 136 12.93 18.90 1.19
CA ALA A 136 13.59 17.60 1.27
C ALA A 136 12.85 16.65 2.23
N ASN A 137 12.38 17.15 3.37
CA ASN A 137 11.53 16.39 4.28
C ASN A 137 10.20 15.98 3.62
N GLN A 138 9.61 16.84 2.79
CA GLN A 138 8.40 16.48 2.02
C GLN A 138 8.67 15.39 0.98
N VAL A 139 9.82 15.42 0.29
CA VAL A 139 10.24 14.31 -0.59
C VAL A 139 10.31 12.99 0.18
N MET A 140 10.94 13.01 1.36
CA MET A 140 11.03 11.80 2.19
C MET A 140 9.67 11.31 2.69
N ALA A 141 8.76 12.23 3.04
CA ALA A 141 7.38 11.88 3.41
C ALA A 141 6.64 11.19 2.25
N GLN A 142 6.82 11.67 1.00
CA GLN A 142 6.26 11.03 -0.19
C GLN A 142 6.86 9.63 -0.44
N PHE A 143 8.17 9.46 -0.25
CA PHE A 143 8.81 8.15 -0.37
C PHE A 143 8.25 7.15 0.65
N GLU A 144 8.08 7.59 1.91
CA GLU A 144 7.48 6.76 2.96
C GLU A 144 6.03 6.40 2.66
N LEU A 145 5.24 7.35 2.21
CA LEU A 145 3.84 7.10 1.82
C LEU A 145 3.76 6.08 0.66
N ARG A 146 4.62 6.23 -0.35
CA ARG A 146 4.73 5.27 -1.45
C ARG A 146 5.05 3.86 -0.94
N ARG A 147 6.05 3.73 -0.06
CA ARG A 147 6.44 2.45 0.56
C ARG A 147 5.27 1.81 1.31
N GLN A 148 4.58 2.60 2.12
CA GLN A 148 3.41 2.14 2.88
C GLN A 148 2.27 1.68 1.95
N ASN A 149 1.98 2.44 0.89
CA ASN A 149 0.95 2.08 -0.08
C ASN A 149 1.27 0.77 -0.82
N ILE A 150 2.52 0.55 -1.22
CA ILE A 150 2.95 -0.70 -1.84
C ILE A 150 2.78 -1.86 -0.86
N HIS A 151 3.25 -1.71 0.37
CA HIS A 151 3.14 -2.72 1.41
C HIS A 151 1.67 -3.07 1.72
N GLN A 152 0.82 -2.05 1.86
CA GLN A 152 -0.61 -2.23 2.10
C GLN A 152 -1.30 -2.98 0.96
N ARG A 153 -0.94 -2.69 -0.29
CA ARG A 153 -1.47 -3.42 -1.46
C ARG A 153 -1.08 -4.90 -1.44
N LEU A 154 0.17 -5.22 -1.09
CA LEU A 154 0.64 -6.60 -1.00
C LEU A 154 -0.09 -7.38 0.10
N ILE A 155 -0.26 -6.78 1.29
CA ILE A 155 -1.01 -7.38 2.40
C ILE A 155 -2.48 -7.61 2.01
N ASN A 156 -3.11 -6.63 1.38
CA ASN A 156 -4.51 -6.75 0.96
C ASN A 156 -4.69 -7.87 -0.07
N GLU A 157 -3.75 -8.03 -1.00
CA GLU A 157 -3.82 -9.13 -1.97
C GLU A 157 -3.60 -10.49 -1.31
N GLU A 158 -2.68 -10.60 -0.37
CA GLU A 158 -2.49 -11.84 0.41
C GLU A 158 -3.76 -12.18 1.23
N LEU A 159 -4.34 -11.21 1.91
CA LEU A 159 -5.59 -11.38 2.65
C LEU A 159 -6.73 -11.84 1.73
N ARG A 160 -6.83 -11.27 0.53
CA ARG A 160 -7.83 -11.66 -0.47
C ARG A 160 -7.67 -13.12 -0.89
N ILE A 161 -6.44 -13.55 -1.15
CA ILE A 161 -6.14 -14.94 -1.50
C ILE A 161 -6.50 -15.90 -0.36
N LYS A 162 -6.09 -15.57 0.87
CA LYS A 162 -6.40 -16.38 2.07
C LYS A 162 -7.89 -16.50 2.32
N ASN A 163 -8.62 -15.39 2.19
CA ASN A 163 -10.06 -15.37 2.35
C ASN A 163 -10.76 -16.28 1.33
N ASN A 164 -10.35 -16.20 0.05
CA ASN A 164 -10.89 -17.07 -0.99
C ASN A 164 -10.59 -18.56 -0.72
N GLN A 165 -9.40 -18.89 -0.24
CA GLN A 165 -9.06 -20.28 0.14
C GLN A 165 -9.95 -20.79 1.27
N LEU A 166 -10.18 -19.96 2.30
CA LEU A 166 -11.07 -20.31 3.41
C LEU A 166 -12.51 -20.53 2.95
N LYS A 167 -13.01 -19.70 2.02
CA LYS A 167 -14.34 -19.87 1.41
C LYS A 167 -14.48 -21.22 0.72
N HIS A 168 -13.55 -21.55 -0.13
CA HIS A 168 -13.58 -22.82 -0.87
C HIS A 168 -13.46 -24.03 0.07
N LEU A 169 -12.68 -23.90 1.13
CA LEU A 169 -12.58 -24.96 2.14
C LEU A 169 -13.90 -25.14 2.90
N SER A 170 -14.49 -24.05 3.37
CA SER A 170 -15.78 -24.08 4.09
C SER A 170 -16.89 -24.68 3.24
N TYR A 171 -16.96 -24.28 1.95
CA TYR A 171 -17.98 -24.84 1.04
C TYR A 171 -17.81 -26.34 0.82
N ARG A 172 -16.58 -26.81 0.59
CA ARG A 172 -16.30 -28.26 0.43
C ARG A 172 -16.63 -29.04 1.70
N LEU A 173 -16.19 -28.56 2.86
CA LEU A 173 -16.48 -29.21 4.14
C LEU A 173 -17.99 -29.31 4.38
N ALA A 174 -18.74 -28.25 4.13
CA ALA A 174 -20.19 -28.24 4.27
C ALA A 174 -20.85 -29.25 3.32
N HIS A 175 -20.43 -29.34 2.07
CA HIS A 175 -20.93 -30.33 1.10
C HIS A 175 -20.62 -31.76 1.55
N ASP A 176 -19.37 -32.03 1.97
CA ASP A 176 -18.91 -33.37 2.35
C ASP A 176 -19.54 -33.84 3.68
N MET A 177 -19.96 -32.91 4.54
CA MET A 177 -20.72 -33.21 5.76
C MET A 177 -22.21 -33.46 5.47
N LYS A 178 -22.79 -32.79 4.47
CA LYS A 178 -24.21 -32.95 4.13
C LYS A 178 -24.55 -34.36 3.59
N THR A 179 -23.65 -34.92 2.79
CA THR A 179 -23.85 -36.24 2.16
C THR A 179 -24.07 -37.38 3.19
N PRO A 180 -23.17 -37.57 4.17
CA PRO A 180 -23.40 -38.63 5.19
C PRO A 180 -24.62 -38.37 6.09
N LEU A 181 -24.95 -37.10 6.37
CA LEU A 181 -26.17 -36.78 7.15
C LEU A 181 -27.43 -37.16 6.39
N LEU A 182 -27.53 -36.89 5.09
CA LEU A 182 -28.64 -37.38 4.27
C LEU A 182 -28.73 -38.89 4.24
N GLY A 183 -27.61 -39.58 4.23
CA GLY A 183 -27.56 -41.04 4.35
C GLY A 183 -28.14 -41.56 5.66
N ILE A 184 -27.77 -40.93 6.79
CA ILE A 184 -28.31 -41.28 8.12
C ILE A 184 -29.83 -41.01 8.18
N SER A 185 -30.27 -39.84 7.72
CA SER A 185 -31.69 -39.47 7.68
C SER A 185 -32.51 -40.48 6.86
N SER A 186 -31.99 -40.87 5.68
CA SER A 186 -32.67 -41.88 4.84
C SER A 186 -32.80 -43.25 5.52
N ILE A 187 -31.74 -43.72 6.20
CA ILE A 187 -31.76 -45.00 6.94
C ILE A 187 -32.79 -44.94 8.10
N VAL A 188 -32.80 -43.84 8.86
CA VAL A 188 -33.76 -43.63 9.92
C VAL A 188 -35.18 -43.61 9.37
N GLY A 189 -35.41 -42.94 8.22
CA GLY A 189 -36.68 -42.95 7.52
C GLY A 189 -37.15 -44.35 7.15
N PHE A 190 -36.29 -45.15 6.51
CA PHE A 190 -36.61 -46.56 6.18
C PHE A 190 -36.94 -47.39 7.39
N ILE A 191 -36.22 -47.29 8.51
CA ILE A 191 -36.47 -48.03 9.74
C ILE A 191 -37.84 -47.61 10.30
N LYS A 192 -38.19 -46.33 10.30
CA LYS A 192 -39.49 -45.86 10.77
C LYS A 192 -40.64 -46.36 9.89
N GLU A 193 -40.43 -46.39 8.57
CA GLU A 193 -41.48 -46.79 7.61
C GLU A 193 -41.66 -48.31 7.60
N ASP A 194 -40.59 -49.09 7.47
CA ASP A 194 -40.68 -50.54 7.28
C ASP A 194 -40.97 -51.33 8.56
N TYR A 195 -40.56 -50.81 9.73
CA TYR A 195 -40.59 -51.53 10.99
C TYR A 195 -41.44 -50.88 12.10
N SER A 196 -42.23 -49.85 11.76
CA SER A 196 -43.04 -49.09 12.72
C SER A 196 -43.94 -49.97 13.61
N GLU A 197 -44.53 -51.04 13.06
CA GLU A 197 -45.40 -51.96 13.79
C GLU A 197 -44.62 -52.81 14.83
N PHE A 198 -43.37 -53.17 14.50
CA PHE A 198 -42.55 -54.00 15.40
C PHE A 198 -42.03 -53.22 16.65
N PHE A 199 -41.99 -51.89 16.58
CA PHE A 199 -41.43 -51.07 17.62
C PHE A 199 -42.44 -50.27 18.42
N LYS A 200 -43.75 -50.43 18.17
CA LYS A 200 -44.83 -49.61 18.76
C LYS A 200 -44.79 -49.57 20.30
N GLU A 201 -44.44 -50.67 20.93
CA GLU A 201 -44.41 -50.81 22.42
C GLU A 201 -42.97 -50.68 22.99
N THR A 202 -42.02 -50.11 22.21
CA THR A 202 -40.63 -49.98 22.62
C THR A 202 -40.18 -48.51 22.66
N GLU A 203 -39.01 -48.24 23.25
CA GLU A 203 -38.40 -46.90 23.24
C GLU A 203 -37.72 -46.56 21.91
N ILE A 204 -37.69 -47.47 20.91
CA ILE A 204 -37.00 -47.28 19.63
C ILE A 204 -37.51 -46.06 18.86
N PRO A 205 -38.83 -45.81 18.75
CA PRO A 205 -39.31 -44.60 18.08
C PRO A 205 -38.79 -43.30 18.69
N ASN A 206 -38.63 -43.25 20.02
CA ASN A 206 -38.04 -42.10 20.69
C ASN A 206 -36.57 -41.90 20.30
N TYR A 207 -35.77 -42.97 20.26
CA TYR A 207 -34.37 -42.90 19.84
C TYR A 207 -34.22 -42.49 18.39
N LEU A 208 -35.05 -43.00 17.47
CA LEU A 208 -35.05 -42.59 16.08
C LEU A 208 -35.46 -41.11 15.92
N GLY A 209 -36.40 -40.62 16.72
CA GLY A 209 -36.74 -39.21 16.77
C GLY A 209 -35.60 -38.33 17.27
N ILE A 210 -34.83 -38.78 18.24
CA ILE A 210 -33.63 -38.06 18.71
C ILE A 210 -32.57 -37.98 17.61
N ILE A 211 -32.37 -39.06 16.86
CA ILE A 211 -31.40 -39.07 15.73
C ILE A 211 -31.82 -38.06 14.64
N ASP A 212 -33.08 -38.09 14.21
CA ASP A 212 -33.60 -37.17 13.23
C ASP A 212 -33.40 -35.71 13.67
N ASN A 213 -33.81 -35.36 14.88
CA ASN A 213 -33.61 -34.00 15.41
C ASN A 213 -32.14 -33.58 15.44
N ARG A 214 -31.22 -34.53 15.68
CA ARG A 214 -29.77 -34.22 15.63
C ARG A 214 -29.27 -34.01 14.22
N VAL A 215 -29.75 -34.77 13.26
CA VAL A 215 -29.40 -34.60 11.83
C VAL A 215 -29.91 -33.26 11.32
N GLU A 216 -31.17 -32.93 11.58
CA GLU A 216 -31.77 -31.65 11.21
C GLU A 216 -30.98 -30.46 11.83
N TYR A 217 -30.60 -30.57 13.08
CA TYR A 217 -29.77 -29.57 13.75
C TYR A 217 -28.41 -29.38 13.06
N MET A 218 -27.73 -30.51 12.72
CA MET A 218 -26.45 -30.45 11.99
C MET A 218 -26.61 -29.85 10.60
N GLU A 219 -27.67 -30.18 9.85
CA GLU A 219 -27.97 -29.56 8.56
C GLU A 219 -28.18 -28.04 8.67
N SER A 220 -28.90 -27.64 9.72
CA SER A 220 -29.11 -26.19 9.99
C SER A 220 -27.79 -25.47 10.26
N LEU A 221 -26.88 -26.05 11.05
CA LEU A 221 -25.55 -25.49 11.31
C LEU A 221 -24.72 -25.37 10.02
N ILE A 222 -24.70 -26.43 9.20
CA ILE A 222 -23.98 -26.46 7.93
C ILE A 222 -24.51 -25.37 6.98
N ASN A 223 -25.81 -25.26 6.85
CA ASN A 223 -26.44 -24.21 6.03
C ASN A 223 -26.14 -22.80 6.59
N GLY A 224 -26.09 -22.65 7.92
CA GLY A 224 -25.68 -21.41 8.58
C GLY A 224 -24.26 -20.99 8.21
N ILE A 225 -23.32 -21.92 8.17
CA ILE A 225 -21.92 -21.66 7.76
C ILE A 225 -21.85 -21.24 6.29
N ILE A 226 -22.61 -21.91 5.40
CA ILE A 226 -22.64 -21.54 3.97
C ILE A 226 -23.21 -20.13 3.79
N ASN A 227 -24.33 -19.82 4.44
CA ASN A 227 -24.98 -18.54 4.36
C ASN A 227 -24.12 -17.41 4.95
N TYR A 228 -23.46 -17.63 6.08
CA TYR A 228 -22.52 -16.67 6.65
C TYR A 228 -21.39 -16.32 5.67
N ASN A 229 -20.81 -17.32 5.02
CA ASN A 229 -19.77 -17.10 4.00
C ASN A 229 -20.30 -16.41 2.74
N ALA A 230 -21.56 -16.60 2.38
CA ALA A 230 -22.19 -15.91 1.25
C ALA A 230 -22.44 -14.41 1.56
N ILE A 231 -22.95 -14.12 2.76
CA ILE A 231 -23.27 -12.73 3.19
C ILE A 231 -22.00 -11.89 3.38
N THR A 232 -20.97 -12.44 4.03
CA THR A 232 -19.72 -11.72 4.28
C THR A 232 -18.94 -11.39 3.01
N ASN A 233 -19.40 -11.88 1.86
CA ASN A 233 -18.74 -11.75 0.57
C ASN A 233 -19.63 -11.17 -0.53
N ALA A 234 -20.86 -10.86 -0.25
CA ALA A 234 -21.66 -10.05 -1.14
C ALA A 234 -21.02 -8.66 -1.22
N ASP A 235 -20.81 -8.15 -2.43
CA ASP A 235 -20.50 -6.74 -2.62
C ASP A 235 -21.61 -5.95 -1.94
N ILE A 236 -21.27 -5.26 -0.85
CA ILE A 236 -22.22 -4.42 -0.12
C ILE A 236 -22.49 -3.23 -1.03
N ASN A 237 -23.56 -3.31 -1.79
CA ASN A 237 -24.15 -2.14 -2.41
C ASN A 237 -24.78 -1.32 -1.28
N LEU A 238 -24.10 -0.24 -0.92
CA LEU A 238 -24.66 0.75 0.00
C LEU A 238 -25.71 1.53 -0.78
N GLU A 239 -26.98 1.27 -0.49
CA GLU A 239 -28.11 2.06 -0.98
C GLU A 239 -28.67 2.85 0.20
N ASP A 240 -28.91 4.14 -0.03
CA ASP A 240 -29.64 4.96 0.93
C ASP A 240 -31.09 4.51 0.96
N PHE A 241 -31.58 4.02 2.10
CA PHE A 241 -32.97 3.63 2.27
C PHE A 241 -33.63 4.33 3.45
N GLU A 242 -34.90 4.58 3.33
CA GLU A 242 -35.71 5.24 4.34
C GLU A 242 -36.20 4.22 5.37
N ILE A 243 -35.55 4.19 6.56
CA ILE A 243 -35.82 3.21 7.64
C ILE A 243 -37.31 3.12 7.98
N SER A 244 -38.03 4.25 7.98
CA SER A 244 -39.47 4.30 8.26
C SER A 244 -40.31 3.51 7.26
N LYS A 245 -39.94 3.49 5.98
CA LYS A 245 -40.62 2.71 4.94
C LYS A 245 -40.39 1.23 5.11
N GLU A 246 -39.14 0.82 5.39
CA GLU A 246 -38.80 -0.59 5.59
C GLU A 246 -39.51 -1.17 6.82
N ILE A 247 -39.54 -0.42 7.93
CA ILE A 247 -40.28 -0.83 9.14
C ILE A 247 -41.77 -1.01 8.86
N GLN A 248 -42.40 -0.10 8.12
CA GLN A 248 -43.81 -0.21 7.76
C GLN A 248 -44.07 -1.44 6.87
N THR A 249 -43.16 -1.75 5.94
CA THR A 249 -43.28 -2.93 5.06
C THR A 249 -43.20 -4.23 5.86
N ILE A 250 -42.24 -4.31 6.82
CA ILE A 250 -42.10 -5.50 7.69
C ILE A 250 -43.29 -5.66 8.63
N LEU A 251 -43.78 -4.59 9.23
CA LEU A 251 -44.96 -4.64 10.12
C LEU A 251 -46.26 -4.95 9.35
N GLY A 252 -46.39 -4.49 8.11
CA GLY A 252 -47.54 -4.80 7.25
C GLY A 252 -47.62 -6.27 6.85
N GLN A 253 -46.49 -6.95 6.67
CA GLN A 253 -46.44 -8.37 6.35
C GLN A 253 -46.77 -9.29 7.54
N GLN A 254 -46.69 -8.81 8.78
CA GLN A 254 -47.08 -9.57 9.99
C GLN A 254 -48.55 -9.44 10.37
N CYS A 255 -49.29 -8.54 9.75
CA CYS A 255 -50.72 -8.36 10.04
C CYS A 255 -51.65 -9.16 9.13
N ASP A 256 -51.11 -9.79 8.05
CA ASP A 256 -51.90 -10.59 7.07
C ASP A 256 -51.69 -12.11 7.21
N SER A 257 -51.19 -12.61 8.38
CA SER A 257 -51.00 -14.04 8.65
C SER A 257 -51.77 -14.51 9.89
#